data_9c827184cc1cfaffd6307c46d9720822
#
_entry.id   9c827184cc1cfaffd6307c46d9720822
#
_cell.length_a   1.000
_cell.length_b   1.000
_cell.length_c   1.000
_cell.angle_alpha   90.00
_cell.angle_beta   90.00
_cell.angle_gamma   90.00
#
_symmetry.space_group_name_H-M   'P 1'
#
loop_
_entity.id
_entity.type
_entity.pdbx_description
1 polymer ?
#
loop_
_entity_poly.entity_id
_entity_poly.type
_entity_poly.pdbx_seq_one_letter_code
_entity_poly.pdbx_strand_id
1 'polypeptide(L)'
;MTMPVGSSIKPLTVYAPAIDLGASPASIAYNMPVPISGWKDSSGKDSWPKNYGGGGYKGPQSFRSALRNSYNTAAAQILMTYVGVSRSVEYLHLMGIPDKNINADPFGLALGSSGLTPVQMAVAFGTIANKGVYQQPLSFSRIVDSNGNVVVDMHQQQDRHQVFKPSTAYLVVDMLKEAVQSGTGTKAKISSQVVAGKTGTNSDSKGVFFAGMTGWYSGSVWIGHDNYKALSSKATGGNAAAPLWQSFMEKIHKAKNLDSREIIDGTPSDYNLVRVTPCGVSGQLATDACYNDVNGYKTITDYWSADSVPTAYCSMHKSVSVCTESGLLATDYCPSYSVETRGIVLIPRGHPLYDYIDAYGDTIRKYLGEFATLKSTNDIANHICQIHDAYTAAQQPSDLQNIVSDASNLVYTAYQLVGSAPDLSNDTRRQINTAISAVQTLLSLSPIDYTSLEGAVSNLRSQLQAAGLM
;
A
#
# COMPACT_ATOMS: atom_id res chain seq x y z
N MET A 1 -27.72 -23.45 3.45
CA MET A 1 -28.18 -22.15 2.99
C MET A 1 -27.00 -21.43 2.34
N THR A 2 -27.20 -20.86 1.17
CA THR A 2 -26.20 -20.06 0.43
C THR A 2 -26.50 -18.58 0.63
N MET A 3 -25.50 -17.81 1.05
CA MET A 3 -25.65 -16.37 1.36
C MET A 3 -24.52 -15.56 0.73
N PRO A 4 -24.79 -14.35 0.26
CA PRO A 4 -23.74 -13.46 -0.23
C PRO A 4 -22.66 -13.29 0.82
N VAL A 5 -21.41 -13.53 0.43
CA VAL A 5 -20.27 -13.58 1.37
C VAL A 5 -19.58 -12.24 1.57
N GLY A 6 -19.94 -11.24 0.76
CA GLY A 6 -19.32 -9.92 0.80
C GLY A 6 -17.81 -9.98 0.59
N SER A 7 -17.10 -9.05 1.15
CA SER A 7 -15.65 -8.92 0.98
C SER A 7 -14.82 -10.12 1.45
N SER A 8 -15.42 -11.15 2.09
CA SER A 8 -14.68 -12.36 2.44
C SER A 8 -14.32 -13.22 1.23
N ILE A 9 -14.94 -12.96 0.06
CA ILE A 9 -14.59 -13.63 -1.20
C ILE A 9 -13.27 -13.12 -1.81
N LYS A 10 -12.88 -11.89 -1.52
CA LYS A 10 -11.74 -11.19 -2.19
C LYS A 10 -10.43 -12.00 -2.20
N PRO A 11 -10.03 -12.69 -1.13
CA PRO A 11 -8.85 -13.55 -1.19
C PRO A 11 -8.94 -14.63 -2.25
N LEU A 12 -10.13 -15.18 -2.49
CA LEU A 12 -10.38 -16.35 -3.32
C LEU A 12 -10.49 -16.02 -4.83
N THR A 13 -11.06 -14.87 -5.14
CA THR A 13 -11.44 -14.46 -6.50
C THR A 13 -10.57 -13.34 -7.07
N VAL A 14 -9.86 -12.61 -6.22
CA VAL A 14 -9.11 -11.43 -6.62
C VAL A 14 -7.63 -11.59 -6.27
N TYR A 15 -7.28 -11.69 -4.99
CA TYR A 15 -5.89 -11.59 -4.56
C TYR A 15 -5.08 -12.85 -4.80
N ALA A 16 -5.60 -14.04 -4.41
CA ALA A 16 -4.87 -15.29 -4.66
C ALA A 16 -4.73 -15.57 -6.16
N PRO A 17 -5.79 -15.45 -6.99
CA PRO A 17 -5.65 -15.55 -8.44
C PRO A 17 -4.64 -14.56 -9.03
N ALA A 18 -4.67 -13.27 -8.64
CA ALA A 18 -3.74 -12.29 -9.16
C ALA A 18 -2.28 -12.63 -8.82
N ILE A 19 -2.01 -13.06 -7.58
CA ILE A 19 -0.67 -13.48 -7.14
C ILE A 19 -0.24 -14.75 -7.86
N ASP A 20 -1.14 -15.71 -8.06
CA ASP A 20 -0.85 -16.96 -8.79
C ASP A 20 -0.50 -16.70 -10.26
N LEU A 21 -1.06 -15.64 -10.85
CA LEU A 21 -0.79 -15.14 -12.19
C LEU A 21 0.45 -14.23 -12.28
N GLY A 22 1.20 -14.05 -11.19
CA GLY A 22 2.49 -13.35 -11.20
C GLY A 22 2.51 -11.98 -10.50
N ALA A 23 1.39 -11.52 -9.93
CA ALA A 23 1.40 -10.35 -9.06
C ALA A 23 2.05 -10.68 -7.69
N SER A 24 2.14 -9.67 -6.83
CA SER A 24 2.77 -9.77 -5.51
C SER A 24 1.98 -8.95 -4.49
N PRO A 25 2.18 -9.18 -3.18
CA PRO A 25 1.68 -8.29 -2.14
C PRO A 25 2.09 -6.82 -2.33
N ALA A 26 3.23 -6.55 -3.01
CA ALA A 26 3.70 -5.20 -3.35
C ALA A 26 3.13 -4.65 -4.68
N SER A 27 2.42 -5.44 -5.47
CA SER A 27 1.75 -4.93 -6.68
C SER A 27 0.78 -3.81 -6.33
N ILE A 28 0.59 -2.85 -7.25
CA ILE A 28 -0.17 -1.63 -6.99
C ILE A 28 -1.57 -1.70 -7.60
N ALA A 29 -2.56 -1.25 -6.83
CA ALA A 29 -3.90 -0.92 -7.27
C ALA A 29 -4.26 0.50 -6.84
N TYR A 30 -5.00 1.22 -7.68
CA TYR A 30 -5.38 2.61 -7.41
C TYR A 30 -6.73 2.68 -6.69
N ASN A 31 -6.68 2.92 -5.38
CA ASN A 31 -7.88 3.16 -4.58
C ASN A 31 -8.33 4.63 -4.74
N MET A 32 -8.86 4.95 -5.91
CA MET A 32 -9.29 6.30 -6.32
C MET A 32 -10.67 6.26 -6.98
N PRO A 33 -11.48 7.31 -6.88
CA PRO A 33 -12.78 7.41 -7.55
C PRO A 33 -12.59 7.80 -9.03
N VAL A 34 -11.98 6.90 -9.81
CA VAL A 34 -11.74 7.02 -11.25
C VAL A 34 -12.28 5.75 -11.93
N PRO A 35 -12.89 5.85 -13.12
CA PRO A 35 -13.44 4.69 -13.81
C PRO A 35 -12.42 3.56 -13.99
N ILE A 36 -12.91 2.35 -13.87
CA ILE A 36 -12.14 1.11 -14.09
C ILE A 36 -12.68 0.49 -15.39
N SER A 37 -11.81 0.30 -16.35
CA SER A 37 -12.19 -0.29 -17.63
C SER A 37 -12.88 -1.64 -17.43
N GLY A 38 -14.06 -1.79 -18.03
CA GLY A 38 -14.90 -2.99 -17.91
C GLY A 38 -15.74 -3.09 -16.64
N TRP A 39 -15.54 -2.24 -15.62
CA TRP A 39 -16.44 -2.13 -14.47
C TRP A 39 -17.59 -1.18 -14.82
N LYS A 40 -18.75 -1.74 -15.19
CA LYS A 40 -19.88 -0.98 -15.71
C LYS A 40 -20.87 -0.59 -14.60
N ASP A 41 -21.42 0.63 -14.71
CA ASP A 41 -22.60 1.04 -13.95
C ASP A 41 -23.90 0.54 -14.63
N SER A 42 -25.05 0.91 -14.06
CA SER A 42 -26.36 0.54 -14.60
C SER A 42 -26.66 1.13 -15.99
N SER A 43 -25.93 2.16 -16.43
CA SER A 43 -26.03 2.75 -17.76
C SER A 43 -25.08 2.13 -18.78
N GLY A 44 -24.25 1.16 -18.36
CA GLY A 44 -23.22 0.51 -19.18
C GLY A 44 -21.93 1.32 -19.36
N LYS A 45 -21.75 2.42 -18.64
CA LYS A 45 -20.53 3.23 -18.66
C LYS A 45 -19.50 2.69 -17.65
N ASP A 46 -18.22 2.88 -17.96
CA ASP A 46 -17.15 2.58 -17.01
C ASP A 46 -17.31 3.44 -15.76
N SER A 47 -17.17 2.82 -14.59
CA SER A 47 -17.41 3.37 -13.28
C SER A 47 -16.46 2.74 -12.26
N TRP A 48 -16.74 2.89 -10.98
CA TRP A 48 -16.00 2.26 -9.88
C TRP A 48 -16.92 1.97 -8.69
N PRO A 49 -16.64 0.92 -7.89
CA PRO A 49 -17.40 0.69 -6.67
C PRO A 49 -16.99 1.65 -5.57
N LYS A 50 -17.95 2.09 -4.75
CA LYS A 50 -17.64 2.86 -3.53
C LYS A 50 -17.03 1.96 -2.46
N ASN A 51 -16.09 2.48 -1.71
CA ASN A 51 -15.61 1.81 -0.52
C ASN A 51 -16.67 1.83 0.59
N TYR A 52 -16.56 0.89 1.55
CA TYR A 52 -17.46 0.84 2.70
C TYR A 52 -17.46 2.19 3.46
N GLY A 53 -18.63 2.67 3.84
CA GLY A 53 -18.78 3.99 4.45
C GLY A 53 -18.72 5.19 3.49
N GLY A 54 -18.73 4.94 2.18
CA GLY A 54 -18.85 5.98 1.14
C GLY A 54 -17.58 6.77 0.84
N GLY A 55 -16.45 6.45 1.48
CA GLY A 55 -15.21 7.22 1.35
C GLY A 55 -13.94 6.35 1.49
N GLY A 56 -12.88 6.97 1.96
CA GLY A 56 -11.63 6.25 2.30
C GLY A 56 -10.75 5.95 1.09
N TYR A 57 -10.85 6.73 0.02
CA TYR A 57 -9.89 6.65 -1.08
C TYR A 57 -8.51 7.13 -0.62
N LYS A 58 -7.46 6.38 -0.99
CA LYS A 58 -6.08 6.57 -0.49
C LYS A 58 -5.03 6.62 -1.59
N GLY A 59 -5.46 6.71 -2.87
CA GLY A 59 -4.54 6.69 -4.00
C GLY A 59 -3.95 5.29 -4.26
N PRO A 60 -2.72 5.21 -4.76
CA PRO A 60 -2.01 3.95 -4.96
C PRO A 60 -1.89 3.16 -3.66
N GLN A 61 -2.22 1.88 -3.70
CA GLN A 61 -2.15 0.98 -2.57
C GLN A 61 -1.51 -0.34 -3.00
N SER A 62 -0.62 -0.88 -2.16
CA SER A 62 -0.18 -2.26 -2.37
C SER A 62 -1.35 -3.24 -2.20
N PHE A 63 -1.27 -4.40 -2.84
CA PHE A 63 -2.27 -5.45 -2.67
C PHE A 63 -2.42 -5.85 -1.21
N ARG A 64 -1.32 -5.90 -0.46
CA ARG A 64 -1.32 -6.13 0.99
C ARG A 64 -2.17 -5.09 1.73
N SER A 65 -1.91 -3.80 1.51
CA SER A 65 -2.67 -2.71 2.13
C SER A 65 -4.14 -2.73 1.70
N ALA A 66 -4.41 -3.00 0.42
CA ALA A 66 -5.76 -3.04 -0.12
C ALA A 66 -6.59 -4.20 0.46
N LEU A 67 -5.99 -5.39 0.64
CA LEU A 67 -6.63 -6.54 1.27
C LEU A 67 -6.88 -6.30 2.77
N ARG A 68 -5.86 -5.80 3.48
CA ARG A 68 -5.94 -5.47 4.92
C ARG A 68 -7.10 -4.54 5.23
N ASN A 69 -7.26 -3.48 4.44
CA ASN A 69 -8.31 -2.47 4.59
C ASN A 69 -9.60 -2.81 3.83
N SER A 70 -9.59 -3.89 3.05
CA SER A 70 -10.77 -4.36 2.29
C SER A 70 -11.32 -3.35 1.27
N TYR A 71 -10.46 -2.54 0.63
CA TYR A 71 -10.89 -1.55 -0.35
C TYR A 71 -11.61 -2.19 -1.55
N ASN A 72 -12.81 -1.70 -1.85
CA ASN A 72 -13.63 -2.21 -2.95
C ASN A 72 -13.08 -1.78 -4.31
N THR A 73 -12.69 -0.50 -4.42
CA THR A 73 -12.14 0.06 -5.67
C THR A 73 -10.87 -0.69 -6.08
N ALA A 74 -9.95 -0.93 -5.12
CA ALA A 74 -8.74 -1.69 -5.41
C ALA A 74 -9.05 -3.14 -5.83
N ALA A 75 -9.97 -3.82 -5.13
CA ALA A 75 -10.36 -5.20 -5.48
C ALA A 75 -10.99 -5.28 -6.89
N ALA A 76 -11.85 -4.32 -7.25
CA ALA A 76 -12.43 -4.22 -8.58
C ALA A 76 -11.35 -4.03 -9.65
N GLN A 77 -10.40 -3.11 -9.42
CA GLN A 77 -9.31 -2.89 -10.36
C GLN A 77 -8.42 -4.13 -10.50
N ILE A 78 -8.05 -4.79 -9.41
CA ILE A 78 -7.24 -6.01 -9.46
C ILE A 78 -7.96 -7.10 -10.26
N LEU A 79 -9.26 -7.32 -10.00
CA LEU A 79 -10.04 -8.28 -10.75
C LEU A 79 -10.02 -7.97 -12.25
N MET A 80 -10.30 -6.71 -12.62
CA MET A 80 -10.42 -6.33 -14.04
C MET A 80 -9.09 -6.28 -14.78
N THR A 81 -7.98 -5.95 -14.07
CA THR A 81 -6.67 -5.73 -14.70
C THR A 81 -5.79 -6.98 -14.67
N TYR A 82 -5.80 -7.75 -13.58
CA TYR A 82 -4.85 -8.86 -13.37
C TYR A 82 -5.48 -10.24 -13.57
N VAL A 83 -6.76 -10.41 -13.26
CA VAL A 83 -7.40 -11.73 -13.22
C VAL A 83 -8.36 -11.94 -14.39
N GLY A 84 -9.32 -11.05 -14.52
CA GLY A 84 -10.47 -11.21 -15.41
C GLY A 84 -11.58 -12.12 -14.82
N VAL A 85 -12.82 -11.90 -15.26
CA VAL A 85 -14.00 -12.60 -14.77
C VAL A 85 -13.89 -14.12 -14.97
N SER A 86 -13.58 -14.56 -16.18
CA SER A 86 -13.52 -15.99 -16.52
C SER A 86 -12.50 -16.76 -15.68
N ARG A 87 -11.31 -16.20 -15.51
CA ARG A 87 -10.26 -16.83 -14.70
C ARG A 87 -10.64 -16.88 -13.22
N SER A 88 -11.27 -15.82 -12.70
CA SER A 88 -11.75 -15.79 -11.32
C SER A 88 -12.82 -16.89 -11.06
N VAL A 89 -13.71 -17.14 -12.02
CA VAL A 89 -14.70 -18.22 -11.96
C VAL A 89 -14.01 -19.59 -11.98
N GLU A 90 -13.01 -19.78 -12.86
CA GLU A 90 -12.23 -21.02 -12.93
C GLU A 90 -11.60 -21.38 -11.58
N TYR A 91 -10.98 -20.43 -10.87
CA TYR A 91 -10.43 -20.67 -9.54
C TYR A 91 -11.52 -21.09 -8.52
N LEU A 92 -12.73 -20.51 -8.60
CA LEU A 92 -13.83 -20.94 -7.73
C LEU A 92 -14.25 -22.39 -8.02
N HIS A 93 -14.33 -22.80 -9.30
CA HIS A 93 -14.59 -24.19 -9.69
C HIS A 93 -13.52 -25.15 -9.14
N LEU A 94 -12.25 -24.78 -9.28
CA LEU A 94 -11.15 -25.56 -8.72
C LEU A 94 -11.22 -25.70 -7.18
N MET A 95 -11.87 -24.75 -6.49
CA MET A 95 -12.16 -24.85 -5.05
C MET A 95 -13.49 -25.58 -4.73
N GLY A 96 -14.10 -26.27 -5.71
CA GLY A 96 -15.31 -27.07 -5.53
C GLY A 96 -16.60 -26.24 -5.41
N ILE A 97 -16.62 -25.00 -5.88
CA ILE A 97 -17.79 -24.12 -5.83
C ILE A 97 -18.55 -24.23 -7.16
N PRO A 98 -19.81 -24.70 -7.16
CA PRO A 98 -20.58 -24.93 -8.38
C PRO A 98 -21.15 -23.61 -8.94
N ASP A 99 -21.44 -23.60 -10.26
CA ASP A 99 -21.98 -22.44 -10.99
C ASP A 99 -23.20 -21.80 -10.33
N LYS A 100 -24.14 -22.60 -9.80
CA LYS A 100 -25.33 -22.08 -9.12
C LYS A 100 -25.05 -21.17 -7.92
N ASN A 101 -23.83 -21.16 -7.42
CA ASN A 101 -23.37 -20.36 -6.31
C ASN A 101 -22.56 -19.13 -6.74
N ILE A 102 -22.20 -19.04 -8.02
CA ILE A 102 -21.32 -18.03 -8.56
C ILE A 102 -22.11 -17.00 -9.34
N ASN A 103 -22.05 -15.74 -8.92
CA ASN A 103 -22.41 -14.62 -9.78
C ASN A 103 -21.18 -14.29 -10.63
N ALA A 104 -21.18 -14.77 -11.89
CA ALA A 104 -20.06 -14.63 -12.82
C ALA A 104 -19.99 -13.23 -13.44
N ASP A 105 -20.07 -12.20 -12.60
CA ASP A 105 -19.93 -10.80 -12.95
C ASP A 105 -18.91 -10.09 -12.02
N PRO A 106 -18.43 -8.90 -12.37
CA PRO A 106 -17.44 -8.19 -11.55
C PRO A 106 -17.89 -7.95 -10.10
N PHE A 107 -19.18 -7.65 -9.86
CA PHE A 107 -19.71 -7.42 -8.51
C PHE A 107 -19.74 -8.72 -7.69
N GLY A 108 -20.17 -9.83 -8.32
CA GLY A 108 -20.18 -11.15 -7.71
C GLY A 108 -18.82 -11.60 -7.22
N LEU A 109 -17.81 -11.32 -8.04
CA LEU A 109 -16.45 -11.79 -7.82
C LEU A 109 -15.61 -10.84 -6.94
N ALA A 110 -15.68 -9.52 -7.17
CA ALA A 110 -14.87 -8.58 -6.39
C ALA A 110 -15.51 -8.13 -5.07
N LEU A 111 -16.87 -8.13 -4.98
CA LEU A 111 -17.59 -7.60 -3.81
C LEU A 111 -18.40 -8.65 -3.06
N GLY A 112 -18.53 -9.87 -3.63
CA GLY A 112 -19.09 -11.03 -2.93
C GLY A 112 -20.62 -11.05 -2.91
N SER A 113 -21.27 -10.67 -4.01
CA SER A 113 -22.70 -10.97 -4.18
C SER A 113 -22.94 -12.45 -4.53
N SER A 114 -21.90 -13.22 -4.84
CA SER A 114 -21.96 -14.70 -4.95
C SER A 114 -22.42 -15.34 -3.64
N GLY A 115 -23.29 -16.34 -3.73
CA GLY A 115 -23.90 -17.00 -2.58
C GLY A 115 -23.20 -18.31 -2.22
N LEU A 116 -22.31 -18.30 -1.22
CA LEU A 116 -21.62 -19.49 -0.75
C LEU A 116 -22.12 -19.93 0.62
N THR A 117 -21.95 -21.22 0.91
CA THR A 117 -22.20 -21.75 2.25
C THR A 117 -20.99 -21.53 3.17
N PRO A 118 -21.18 -21.53 4.50
CA PRO A 118 -20.05 -21.52 5.43
C PRO A 118 -19.07 -22.68 5.19
N VAL A 119 -19.54 -23.87 4.84
CA VAL A 119 -18.66 -25.00 4.53
C VAL A 119 -17.79 -24.72 3.31
N GLN A 120 -18.37 -24.21 2.22
CA GLN A 120 -17.60 -23.85 1.02
C GLN A 120 -16.54 -22.78 1.33
N MET A 121 -16.88 -21.78 2.14
CA MET A 121 -15.93 -20.76 2.57
C MET A 121 -14.81 -21.33 3.44
N ALA A 122 -15.12 -22.22 4.38
CA ALA A 122 -14.13 -22.89 5.21
C ALA A 122 -13.17 -23.74 4.36
N VAL A 123 -13.71 -24.50 3.38
CA VAL A 123 -12.92 -25.32 2.46
C VAL A 123 -12.02 -24.46 1.57
N ALA A 124 -12.54 -23.37 1.00
CA ALA A 124 -11.77 -22.48 0.14
C ALA A 124 -10.61 -21.80 0.90
N PHE A 125 -10.85 -21.35 2.15
CA PHE A 125 -9.78 -20.85 3.01
C PHE A 125 -8.83 -21.98 3.44
N GLY A 126 -9.35 -23.19 3.66
CA GLY A 126 -8.56 -24.39 3.90
C GLY A 126 -7.65 -24.75 2.74
N THR A 127 -8.08 -24.53 1.50
CA THR A 127 -7.25 -24.69 0.29
C THR A 127 -6.02 -23.77 0.34
N ILE A 128 -6.20 -22.51 0.72
CA ILE A 128 -5.07 -21.58 0.90
C ILE A 128 -4.16 -22.04 2.04
N ALA A 129 -4.72 -22.40 3.22
CA ALA A 129 -3.96 -22.88 4.36
C ALA A 129 -3.18 -24.18 4.07
N ASN A 130 -3.68 -25.01 3.18
CA ASN A 130 -3.10 -26.29 2.75
C ASN A 130 -2.13 -26.12 1.55
N LYS A 131 -1.35 -25.05 1.52
CA LYS A 131 -0.35 -24.76 0.47
C LYS A 131 -0.96 -24.74 -0.94
N GLY A 132 -2.22 -24.29 -1.05
CA GLY A 132 -2.96 -24.20 -2.32
C GLY A 132 -3.60 -25.50 -2.79
N VAL A 133 -3.59 -26.55 -1.99
CA VAL A 133 -4.20 -27.86 -2.33
C VAL A 133 -5.66 -27.88 -1.88
N TYR A 134 -6.58 -27.98 -2.82
CA TYR A 134 -7.98 -28.30 -2.54
C TYR A 134 -8.10 -29.72 -2.00
N GLN A 135 -9.00 -29.90 -1.06
CA GLN A 135 -9.38 -31.19 -0.53
C GLN A 135 -10.89 -31.20 -0.31
N GLN A 136 -11.58 -32.14 -0.99
CA GLN A 136 -13.03 -32.27 -0.89
C GLN A 136 -13.47 -32.50 0.57
N PRO A 137 -14.45 -31.75 1.10
CA PRO A 137 -14.97 -32.00 2.44
C PRO A 137 -15.70 -33.31 2.52
N LEU A 138 -15.44 -34.07 3.58
CA LEU A 138 -16.09 -35.35 3.82
C LEU A 138 -17.10 -35.22 4.96
N SER A 139 -18.33 -35.76 4.78
CA SER A 139 -19.33 -35.84 5.83
C SER A 139 -19.14 -37.09 6.74
N PHE A 140 -18.45 -38.09 6.23
CA PHE A 140 -17.99 -39.28 6.97
C PHE A 140 -16.68 -39.77 6.36
N SER A 141 -15.86 -40.43 7.15
CA SER A 141 -14.57 -40.95 6.70
C SER A 141 -14.63 -42.40 6.23
N ARG A 142 -15.45 -43.20 6.93
CA ARG A 142 -15.49 -44.66 6.73
C ARG A 142 -16.85 -45.23 7.07
N ILE A 143 -17.27 -46.28 6.33
CA ILE A 143 -18.38 -47.15 6.66
C ILE A 143 -17.81 -48.52 6.94
N VAL A 144 -18.18 -49.13 8.05
CA VAL A 144 -17.80 -50.49 8.42
C VAL A 144 -19.06 -51.39 8.58
N ASP A 145 -18.93 -52.67 8.26
CA ASP A 145 -19.99 -53.65 8.49
C ASP A 145 -20.03 -54.07 9.98
N SER A 146 -20.97 -54.98 10.32
CA SER A 146 -21.11 -55.51 11.68
C SER A 146 -19.91 -56.32 12.17
N ASN A 147 -19.05 -56.78 11.29
CA ASN A 147 -17.84 -57.53 11.59
C ASN A 147 -16.59 -56.65 11.69
N GLY A 148 -16.74 -55.33 11.49
CA GLY A 148 -15.60 -54.35 11.51
C GLY A 148 -14.87 -54.25 10.18
N ASN A 149 -15.30 -54.90 9.10
CA ASN A 149 -14.68 -54.76 7.78
C ASN A 149 -15.04 -53.41 7.17
N VAL A 150 -14.08 -52.78 6.53
CA VAL A 150 -14.27 -51.50 5.84
C VAL A 150 -15.03 -51.76 4.54
N VAL A 151 -16.25 -51.23 4.43
CA VAL A 151 -17.09 -51.29 3.23
C VAL A 151 -16.80 -50.10 2.32
N VAL A 152 -16.62 -48.91 2.90
CA VAL A 152 -16.26 -47.66 2.19
C VAL A 152 -15.20 -46.93 2.96
N ASP A 153 -14.15 -46.49 2.28
CA ASP A 153 -13.16 -45.54 2.79
C ASP A 153 -13.18 -44.30 1.89
N MET A 154 -13.77 -43.21 2.38
CA MET A 154 -13.91 -41.97 1.63
C MET A 154 -12.57 -41.23 1.43
N HIS A 155 -11.57 -41.51 2.25
CA HIS A 155 -10.23 -40.92 2.04
C HIS A 155 -9.55 -41.37 0.75
N GLN A 156 -9.87 -42.59 0.28
CA GLN A 156 -9.38 -43.14 -1.00
C GLN A 156 -10.11 -42.56 -2.22
N GLN A 157 -11.31 -42.00 -2.01
CA GLN A 157 -12.16 -41.46 -3.08
C GLN A 157 -12.20 -39.91 -3.04
N GLN A 158 -11.52 -39.29 -2.06
CA GLN A 158 -11.54 -37.87 -1.84
C GLN A 158 -10.80 -37.13 -2.95
N ASP A 159 -11.51 -36.22 -3.66
CA ASP A 159 -10.87 -35.34 -4.63
C ASP A 159 -9.86 -34.42 -3.95
N ARG A 160 -8.65 -34.40 -4.52
CA ARG A 160 -7.54 -33.59 -4.03
C ARG A 160 -6.67 -33.15 -5.21
N HIS A 161 -6.51 -31.83 -5.39
CA HIS A 161 -5.69 -31.27 -6.45
C HIS A 161 -5.14 -29.87 -6.10
N GLN A 162 -4.10 -29.45 -6.81
CA GLN A 162 -3.49 -28.13 -6.65
C GLN A 162 -4.37 -27.08 -7.32
N VAL A 163 -4.72 -26.01 -6.59
CA VAL A 163 -5.45 -24.84 -7.08
C VAL A 163 -4.52 -23.65 -7.22
N PHE A 164 -3.71 -23.36 -6.20
CA PHE A 164 -2.74 -22.29 -6.17
C PHE A 164 -1.33 -22.82 -5.96
N LYS A 165 -0.34 -22.16 -6.52
CA LYS A 165 1.08 -22.46 -6.20
C LYS A 165 1.31 -22.37 -4.68
N PRO A 166 2.21 -23.18 -4.10
CA PRO A 166 2.56 -23.07 -2.69
C PRO A 166 3.08 -21.67 -2.30
N SER A 167 3.83 -21.01 -3.19
CA SER A 167 4.28 -19.62 -3.03
C SER A 167 3.13 -18.62 -2.94
N THR A 168 2.12 -18.78 -3.80
CA THR A 168 0.88 -17.98 -3.77
C THR A 168 0.16 -18.14 -2.44
N ALA A 169 -0.04 -19.38 -2.00
CA ALA A 169 -0.70 -19.70 -0.74
C ALA A 169 0.03 -19.06 0.45
N TYR A 170 1.37 -19.16 0.47
CA TYR A 170 2.22 -18.53 1.50
C TYR A 170 2.02 -17.01 1.56
N LEU A 171 2.11 -16.33 0.42
CA LEU A 171 1.93 -14.87 0.33
C LEU A 171 0.53 -14.42 0.74
N VAL A 172 -0.50 -15.16 0.33
CA VAL A 172 -1.90 -14.83 0.68
C VAL A 172 -2.17 -15.06 2.16
N VAL A 173 -1.64 -16.12 2.76
CA VAL A 173 -1.72 -16.35 4.21
C VAL A 173 -1.05 -15.19 4.96
N ASP A 174 0.14 -14.76 4.52
CA ASP A 174 0.86 -13.66 5.16
C ASP A 174 0.07 -12.34 5.08
N MET A 175 -0.54 -12.02 3.93
CA MET A 175 -1.43 -10.85 3.78
C MET A 175 -2.68 -10.97 4.69
N LEU A 176 -3.26 -12.16 4.83
CA LEU A 176 -4.43 -12.40 5.68
C LEU A 176 -4.08 -12.39 7.17
N LYS A 177 -2.87 -12.76 7.57
CA LYS A 177 -2.34 -12.55 8.93
C LYS A 177 -2.37 -11.05 9.26
N GLU A 178 -1.92 -10.19 8.35
CA GLU A 178 -1.93 -8.74 8.56
C GLU A 178 -3.36 -8.18 8.65
N ALA A 179 -4.31 -8.70 7.85
CA ALA A 179 -5.72 -8.30 7.94
C ALA A 179 -6.34 -8.59 9.33
N VAL A 180 -5.86 -9.63 10.01
CA VAL A 180 -6.23 -9.94 11.41
C VAL A 180 -5.38 -9.11 12.39
N GLN A 181 -4.11 -8.85 12.12
CA GLN A 181 -3.25 -8.12 13.05
C GLN A 181 -3.59 -6.63 13.15
N SER A 182 -3.85 -5.97 12.03
CA SER A 182 -4.02 -4.50 11.97
C SER A 182 -5.13 -4.02 11.02
N GLY A 183 -5.88 -4.96 10.41
CA GLY A 183 -6.93 -4.67 9.45
C GLY A 183 -8.35 -4.82 10.01
N THR A 184 -9.27 -5.21 9.13
CA THR A 184 -10.71 -5.34 9.46
C THR A 184 -11.03 -6.53 10.35
N GLY A 185 -10.12 -7.50 10.49
CA GLY A 185 -10.31 -8.78 11.22
C GLY A 185 -9.74 -8.82 12.64
N THR A 186 -9.38 -7.70 13.25
CA THR A 186 -8.64 -7.66 14.52
C THR A 186 -9.32 -8.39 15.68
N LYS A 187 -10.65 -8.52 15.67
CA LYS A 187 -11.40 -9.25 16.69
C LYS A 187 -11.40 -10.78 16.51
N ALA A 188 -10.75 -11.29 15.46
CA ALA A 188 -10.52 -12.72 15.29
C ALA A 188 -9.20 -13.21 15.91
N LYS A 189 -8.39 -12.33 16.52
CA LYS A 189 -7.12 -12.72 17.15
C LYS A 189 -7.33 -13.72 18.28
N ILE A 190 -6.52 -14.76 18.27
CA ILE A 190 -6.38 -15.73 19.38
C ILE A 190 -4.95 -15.59 19.91
N SER A 191 -4.80 -15.24 21.17
CA SER A 191 -3.48 -14.93 21.76
C SER A 191 -2.48 -16.10 21.69
N SER A 192 -2.99 -17.33 21.71
CA SER A 192 -2.22 -18.58 21.69
C SER A 192 -2.05 -19.17 20.29
N GLN A 193 -2.50 -18.51 19.22
CA GLN A 193 -2.50 -19.08 17.87
C GLN A 193 -2.16 -18.02 16.82
N VAL A 194 -1.49 -18.44 15.73
CA VAL A 194 -1.38 -17.65 14.52
C VAL A 194 -2.73 -17.71 13.79
N VAL A 195 -3.29 -16.55 13.47
CA VAL A 195 -4.60 -16.43 12.79
C VAL A 195 -4.47 -15.61 11.52
N ALA A 196 -5.03 -16.12 10.44
CA ALA A 196 -5.24 -15.40 9.19
C ALA A 196 -6.72 -15.47 8.79
N GLY A 197 -7.27 -14.41 8.20
CA GLY A 197 -8.69 -14.42 7.85
C GLY A 197 -9.18 -13.14 7.23
N LYS A 198 -10.44 -13.16 6.78
CA LYS A 198 -11.08 -12.05 6.09
C LYS A 198 -12.53 -11.87 6.53
N THR A 199 -12.88 -10.61 6.77
CA THR A 199 -14.26 -10.18 7.06
C THR A 199 -15.06 -9.99 5.78
N GLY A 200 -16.34 -10.27 5.84
CA GLY A 200 -17.32 -9.94 4.82
C GLY A 200 -18.51 -9.19 5.45
N THR A 201 -19.00 -8.18 4.77
CA THR A 201 -20.22 -7.45 5.13
C THR A 201 -20.99 -7.22 3.82
N ASN A 202 -22.25 -7.63 3.79
CA ASN A 202 -23.11 -7.45 2.63
C ASN A 202 -23.70 -6.04 2.62
N SER A 203 -24.23 -5.63 1.46
CA SER A 203 -25.00 -4.41 1.34
C SER A 203 -26.14 -4.37 2.39
N ASP A 204 -26.36 -3.22 2.95
CA ASP A 204 -27.38 -2.95 3.98
C ASP A 204 -27.23 -3.82 5.26
N SER A 205 -26.04 -4.37 5.52
CA SER A 205 -25.77 -5.26 6.66
C SER A 205 -26.75 -6.44 6.78
N LYS A 206 -27.21 -6.99 5.68
CA LYS A 206 -28.15 -8.13 5.67
C LYS A 206 -27.52 -9.46 6.06
N GLY A 207 -26.20 -9.53 5.95
CA GLY A 207 -25.42 -10.67 6.39
C GLY A 207 -23.97 -10.29 6.57
N VAL A 208 -23.32 -10.91 7.54
CA VAL A 208 -21.90 -10.69 7.84
C VAL A 208 -21.16 -12.01 7.94
N PHE A 209 -19.96 -12.03 7.37
CA PHE A 209 -19.09 -13.17 7.32
C PHE A 209 -17.75 -12.92 8.01
N PHE A 210 -17.19 -13.97 8.55
CA PHE A 210 -15.76 -14.12 8.77
C PHE A 210 -15.33 -15.51 8.33
N ALA A 211 -14.31 -15.61 7.50
CA ALA A 211 -13.64 -16.86 7.18
C ALA A 211 -12.15 -16.72 7.54
N GLY A 212 -11.63 -17.73 8.23
CA GLY A 212 -10.27 -17.68 8.73
C GLY A 212 -9.68 -19.04 8.99
N MET A 213 -8.41 -19.06 9.35
CA MET A 213 -7.61 -20.25 9.55
C MET A 213 -6.60 -20.05 10.68
N THR A 214 -6.23 -21.13 11.31
CA THR A 214 -5.07 -21.28 12.18
C THR A 214 -4.15 -22.34 11.57
N GLY A 215 -3.03 -22.64 12.19
CA GLY A 215 -2.19 -23.75 11.77
C GLY A 215 -2.86 -25.14 11.84
N TRP A 216 -4.03 -25.23 12.48
CA TRP A 216 -4.75 -26.51 12.72
C TRP A 216 -6.04 -26.61 11.93
N TYR A 217 -6.81 -25.55 11.81
CA TYR A 217 -8.16 -25.54 11.27
C TYR A 217 -8.44 -24.33 10.40
N SER A 218 -9.27 -24.52 9.41
CA SER A 218 -10.01 -23.46 8.74
C SER A 218 -11.48 -23.50 9.18
N GLY A 219 -12.12 -22.34 9.22
CA GLY A 219 -13.51 -22.25 9.61
C GLY A 219 -14.14 -20.95 9.13
N SER A 220 -15.46 -20.92 9.07
CA SER A 220 -16.19 -19.71 8.74
C SER A 220 -17.44 -19.53 9.57
N VAL A 221 -17.89 -18.30 9.71
CA VAL A 221 -19.11 -17.90 10.40
C VAL A 221 -19.89 -16.96 9.53
N TRP A 222 -21.18 -17.23 9.41
CA TRP A 222 -22.17 -16.30 8.88
C TRP A 222 -23.18 -15.92 9.96
N ILE A 223 -23.56 -14.65 10.01
CA ILE A 223 -24.63 -14.13 10.85
C ILE A 223 -25.58 -13.34 9.98
N GLY A 224 -26.87 -13.62 10.07
CA GLY A 224 -27.91 -12.96 9.33
C GLY A 224 -29.28 -13.50 9.71
N HIS A 225 -30.33 -12.92 9.15
CA HIS A 225 -31.70 -13.45 9.26
C HIS A 225 -31.99 -14.40 8.10
N ASP A 226 -32.74 -15.49 8.37
CA ASP A 226 -33.14 -16.48 7.36
C ASP A 226 -33.92 -15.83 6.20
N ASN A 227 -34.70 -14.80 6.49
CA ASN A 227 -35.46 -14.04 5.51
C ASN A 227 -34.70 -12.83 4.93
N TYR A 228 -33.37 -12.80 5.10
CA TYR A 228 -32.45 -11.80 4.58
C TYR A 228 -32.83 -10.34 4.96
N LYS A 229 -33.41 -10.14 6.14
CA LYS A 229 -33.61 -8.81 6.72
C LYS A 229 -32.30 -8.20 7.16
N ALA A 230 -32.26 -6.87 7.16
CA ALA A 230 -31.09 -6.13 7.65
C ALA A 230 -30.84 -6.40 9.14
N LEU A 231 -29.60 -6.61 9.50
CA LEU A 231 -29.10 -6.57 10.87
C LEU A 231 -29.01 -5.12 11.35
N SER A 232 -28.59 -4.91 12.59
CA SER A 232 -28.22 -3.59 13.06
C SER A 232 -27.19 -2.97 12.11
N SER A 233 -27.28 -1.66 11.85
CA SER A 233 -26.31 -0.91 11.03
C SER A 233 -24.87 -0.97 11.58
N LYS A 234 -24.73 -1.34 12.87
CA LYS A 234 -23.42 -1.56 13.51
C LYS A 234 -22.88 -2.99 13.26
N ALA A 235 -23.68 -3.91 12.74
CA ALA A 235 -23.22 -5.28 12.49
C ALA A 235 -22.32 -5.31 11.25
N THR A 236 -21.08 -5.74 11.44
CA THR A 236 -20.09 -5.96 10.38
C THR A 236 -19.42 -7.31 10.58
N GLY A 237 -18.75 -7.82 9.55
CA GLY A 237 -17.92 -9.02 9.69
C GLY A 237 -16.90 -8.91 10.82
N GLY A 238 -16.31 -7.71 11.00
CA GLY A 238 -15.34 -7.45 12.05
C GLY A 238 -15.93 -7.33 13.45
N ASN A 239 -17.17 -6.86 13.59
CA ASN A 239 -17.79 -6.63 14.91
C ASN A 239 -18.65 -7.79 15.41
N ALA A 240 -19.18 -8.62 14.52
CA ALA A 240 -20.09 -9.69 14.88
C ALA A 240 -19.54 -11.10 14.51
N ALA A 241 -19.19 -11.34 13.25
CA ALA A 241 -18.75 -12.65 12.80
C ALA A 241 -17.34 -13.01 13.29
N ALA A 242 -16.38 -12.07 13.25
CA ALA A 242 -15.00 -12.30 13.67
C ALA A 242 -14.88 -12.67 15.17
N PRO A 243 -15.53 -11.97 16.13
CA PRO A 243 -15.44 -12.38 17.54
C PRO A 243 -16.15 -13.70 17.83
N LEU A 244 -17.23 -14.04 17.11
CA LEU A 244 -17.87 -15.34 17.25
C LEU A 244 -16.94 -16.45 16.74
N TRP A 245 -16.32 -16.26 15.57
CA TRP A 245 -15.32 -17.18 15.03
C TRP A 245 -14.16 -17.37 16.04
N GLN A 246 -13.63 -16.28 16.56
CA GLN A 246 -12.57 -16.29 17.58
C GLN A 246 -12.96 -17.13 18.78
N SER A 247 -14.16 -16.90 19.31
CA SER A 247 -14.62 -17.57 20.54
C SER A 247 -14.72 -19.10 20.38
N PHE A 248 -15.28 -19.62 19.29
CA PHE A 248 -15.35 -21.06 19.11
C PHE A 248 -13.99 -21.69 18.75
N MET A 249 -13.19 -21.00 17.93
CA MET A 249 -11.87 -21.51 17.56
C MET A 249 -10.94 -21.58 18.79
N GLU A 250 -10.93 -20.56 19.62
CA GLU A 250 -10.17 -20.58 20.88
C GLU A 250 -10.58 -21.74 21.79
N LYS A 251 -11.89 -21.98 21.93
CA LYS A 251 -12.41 -23.12 22.70
C LYS A 251 -11.97 -24.47 22.13
N ILE A 252 -11.99 -24.64 20.81
CA ILE A 252 -11.53 -25.87 20.14
C ILE A 252 -10.04 -26.09 20.42
N HIS A 253 -9.20 -25.05 20.23
CA HIS A 253 -7.76 -25.16 20.44
C HIS A 253 -7.44 -25.49 21.90
N LYS A 254 -8.11 -24.82 22.84
CA LYS A 254 -7.96 -25.07 24.27
C LYS A 254 -8.42 -26.49 24.66
N ALA A 255 -9.59 -26.92 24.19
CA ALA A 255 -10.15 -28.24 24.51
C ALA A 255 -9.30 -29.41 23.96
N LYS A 256 -8.61 -29.17 22.85
CA LYS A 256 -7.73 -30.16 22.22
C LYS A 256 -6.26 -29.99 22.60
N ASN A 257 -5.95 -29.01 23.46
CA ASN A 257 -4.59 -28.69 23.92
C ASN A 257 -3.60 -28.51 22.78
N LEU A 258 -3.97 -27.67 21.79
CA LEU A 258 -3.20 -27.45 20.58
C LEU A 258 -2.21 -26.28 20.75
N ASP A 259 -0.94 -26.55 20.52
CA ASP A 259 0.12 -25.54 20.55
C ASP A 259 0.01 -24.59 19.36
N SER A 260 0.62 -23.40 19.50
CA SER A 260 0.77 -22.46 18.40
C SER A 260 1.68 -23.02 17.32
N ARG A 261 1.25 -22.90 16.06
CA ARG A 261 2.11 -23.17 14.90
C ARG A 261 1.74 -22.25 13.74
N GLU A 262 2.68 -22.08 12.81
CA GLU A 262 2.41 -21.37 11.57
C GLU A 262 1.31 -22.09 10.75
N ILE A 263 0.55 -21.29 9.98
CA ILE A 263 -0.50 -21.82 9.09
C ILE A 263 0.15 -22.57 7.93
N ILE A 264 1.20 -21.98 7.37
CA ILE A 264 2.08 -22.60 6.40
C ILE A 264 3.50 -22.53 6.98
N ASP A 265 4.09 -23.67 7.22
CA ASP A 265 5.46 -23.83 7.73
C ASP A 265 6.50 -23.45 6.66
N GLY A 266 7.70 -23.15 7.10
CA GLY A 266 8.82 -22.74 6.27
C GLY A 266 9.06 -21.22 6.26
N THR A 267 10.05 -20.84 5.51
CA THR A 267 10.51 -19.45 5.33
C THR A 267 10.19 -18.98 3.91
N PRO A 268 10.23 -17.67 3.62
CA PRO A 268 10.02 -17.18 2.26
C PRO A 268 10.93 -17.84 1.21
N SER A 269 12.16 -18.16 1.56
CA SER A 269 13.12 -18.82 0.64
C SER A 269 12.69 -20.25 0.26
N ASP A 270 11.99 -20.97 1.14
CA ASP A 270 11.48 -22.32 0.86
C ASP A 270 10.38 -22.29 -0.22
N TYR A 271 9.80 -21.12 -0.46
CA TYR A 271 8.77 -20.86 -1.48
C TYR A 271 9.27 -20.05 -2.67
N ASN A 272 10.59 -19.99 -2.89
CA ASN A 272 11.21 -19.21 -3.96
C ASN A 272 10.79 -17.74 -3.96
N LEU A 273 10.68 -17.14 -2.75
CA LEU A 273 10.29 -15.74 -2.55
C LEU A 273 11.51 -14.87 -2.26
N VAL A 274 11.57 -13.72 -2.90
CA VAL A 274 12.63 -12.72 -2.75
C VAL A 274 12.02 -11.38 -2.31
N ARG A 275 12.79 -10.58 -1.57
CA ARG A 275 12.38 -9.22 -1.22
C ARG A 275 12.71 -8.26 -2.36
N VAL A 276 11.73 -7.47 -2.76
CA VAL A 276 11.85 -6.46 -3.81
C VAL A 276 11.30 -5.14 -3.28
N THR A 277 11.89 -4.03 -3.73
CA THR A 277 11.45 -2.67 -3.39
C THR A 277 10.96 -1.96 -4.66
N PRO A 278 9.73 -2.21 -5.12
CA PRO A 278 9.15 -1.50 -6.24
C PRO A 278 8.71 -0.08 -5.87
N CYS A 279 8.48 0.72 -6.90
CA CYS A 279 7.80 1.99 -6.80
C CYS A 279 6.37 1.82 -6.28
N GLY A 280 6.00 2.54 -5.23
CA GLY A 280 4.68 2.48 -4.61
C GLY A 280 3.56 3.14 -5.43
N VAL A 281 3.88 3.66 -6.61
CA VAL A 281 2.90 4.23 -7.55
C VAL A 281 2.72 3.34 -8.77
N SER A 282 3.80 2.88 -9.41
CA SER A 282 3.73 2.06 -10.62
C SER A 282 3.79 0.55 -10.38
N GLY A 283 4.33 0.10 -9.25
CA GLY A 283 4.62 -1.33 -9.00
C GLY A 283 5.84 -1.87 -9.75
N GLN A 284 6.51 -1.07 -10.58
CA GLN A 284 7.75 -1.39 -11.28
C GLN A 284 8.96 -1.17 -10.36
N LEU A 285 10.17 -1.63 -10.75
CA LEU A 285 11.39 -1.40 -9.98
C LEU A 285 11.59 0.10 -9.72
N ALA A 286 11.94 0.46 -8.50
CA ALA A 286 12.12 1.85 -8.11
C ALA A 286 13.36 2.46 -8.77
N THR A 287 13.30 3.77 -9.08
CA THR A 287 14.39 4.62 -9.54
C THR A 287 14.66 5.70 -8.50
N ASP A 288 15.76 6.44 -8.64
CA ASP A 288 16.08 7.57 -7.76
C ASP A 288 14.93 8.59 -7.69
N ALA A 289 14.21 8.80 -8.81
CA ALA A 289 13.03 9.65 -8.83
C ALA A 289 11.92 9.16 -7.90
N CYS A 290 11.76 7.85 -7.69
CA CYS A 290 10.77 7.30 -6.76
C CYS A 290 11.15 7.57 -5.30
N TYR A 291 12.44 7.57 -4.97
CA TYR A 291 12.92 7.88 -3.62
C TYR A 291 12.85 9.37 -3.28
N ASN A 292 12.95 10.24 -4.30
CA ASN A 292 12.96 11.69 -4.16
C ASN A 292 11.64 12.36 -4.59
N ASP A 293 10.51 11.64 -4.55
CA ASP A 293 9.20 12.17 -4.92
C ASP A 293 8.81 13.41 -4.12
N VAL A 294 8.32 14.48 -4.79
CA VAL A 294 7.96 15.78 -4.16
C VAL A 294 6.85 15.65 -3.11
N ASN A 295 6.00 14.61 -3.21
CA ASN A 295 4.92 14.33 -2.25
C ASN A 295 5.34 13.34 -1.17
N GLY A 296 6.63 13.08 -1.03
CA GLY A 296 7.22 12.13 -0.09
C GLY A 296 7.55 10.78 -0.70
N TYR A 297 8.17 9.98 0.13
CA TYR A 297 8.71 8.68 -0.26
C TYR A 297 7.66 7.71 -0.83
N LYS A 298 7.90 7.19 -2.02
CA LYS A 298 6.94 6.36 -2.77
C LYS A 298 7.52 5.01 -3.18
N THR A 299 8.10 4.29 -2.24
CA THR A 299 8.54 2.90 -2.44
C THR A 299 7.93 1.96 -1.42
N ILE A 300 7.83 0.67 -1.76
CA ILE A 300 7.27 -0.38 -0.90
C ILE A 300 8.21 -1.59 -0.97
N THR A 301 8.53 -2.19 0.17
CA THR A 301 9.31 -3.43 0.19
C THR A 301 8.42 -4.59 0.62
N ASP A 302 8.33 -5.63 -0.19
CA ASP A 302 7.57 -6.84 0.11
C ASP A 302 8.15 -8.06 -0.63
N TYR A 303 7.56 -9.23 -0.42
CA TYR A 303 7.96 -10.47 -1.08
C TYR A 303 7.35 -10.61 -2.47
N TRP A 304 8.12 -11.21 -3.36
CA TRP A 304 7.76 -11.56 -4.74
C TRP A 304 8.20 -12.98 -5.03
N SER A 305 7.45 -13.72 -5.88
CA SER A 305 8.01 -14.93 -6.45
C SER A 305 9.22 -14.56 -7.33
N ALA A 306 10.33 -15.24 -7.16
CA ALA A 306 11.54 -14.98 -7.95
C ALA A 306 11.28 -15.08 -9.46
N ASP A 307 10.30 -15.90 -9.87
CA ASP A 307 9.94 -16.11 -11.28
C ASP A 307 9.11 -14.95 -11.87
N SER A 308 8.60 -14.02 -11.06
CA SER A 308 7.71 -12.93 -11.48
C SER A 308 8.13 -11.54 -11.00
N VAL A 309 9.37 -11.39 -10.56
CA VAL A 309 9.94 -10.09 -10.19
C VAL A 309 9.86 -9.14 -11.39
N PRO A 310 9.38 -7.89 -11.21
CA PRO A 310 9.40 -6.90 -12.28
C PRO A 310 10.80 -6.67 -12.80
N THR A 311 10.97 -6.62 -14.12
CA THR A 311 12.24 -6.31 -14.78
C THR A 311 12.30 -4.86 -15.28
N ALA A 312 11.14 -4.23 -15.46
CA ALA A 312 11.04 -2.85 -15.90
C ALA A 312 11.18 -1.87 -14.73
N TYR A 313 11.94 -0.80 -14.94
CA TYR A 313 12.03 0.31 -14.01
C TYR A 313 10.81 1.24 -14.12
N CYS A 314 10.54 1.98 -13.05
CA CYS A 314 9.40 2.89 -12.96
C CYS A 314 9.37 3.89 -14.13
N SER A 315 8.30 3.82 -14.91
CA SER A 315 8.06 4.72 -16.04
C SER A 315 7.27 5.97 -15.63
N MET A 316 6.65 5.96 -14.44
CA MET A 316 5.79 7.06 -13.97
C MET A 316 6.56 8.17 -13.25
N HIS A 317 7.64 7.85 -12.53
CA HIS A 317 8.46 8.89 -11.90
C HIS A 317 9.51 9.44 -12.86
N LYS A 318 9.63 10.77 -12.88
CA LYS A 318 10.66 11.49 -13.64
C LYS A 318 11.44 12.40 -12.70
N SER A 319 12.77 12.40 -12.83
CA SER A 319 13.60 13.39 -12.15
C SER A 319 13.52 14.73 -12.89
N VAL A 320 13.20 15.77 -12.16
CA VAL A 320 13.10 17.15 -12.66
C VAL A 320 13.71 18.12 -11.67
N SER A 321 14.10 19.30 -12.15
CA SER A 321 14.48 20.44 -11.30
C SER A 321 13.21 21.15 -10.83
N VAL A 322 13.04 21.26 -9.52
CA VAL A 322 11.91 21.93 -8.86
C VAL A 322 12.43 23.15 -8.09
N CYS A 323 11.75 24.26 -8.23
CA CYS A 323 11.97 25.42 -7.39
C CYS A 323 11.32 25.21 -6.02
N THR A 324 12.09 25.19 -4.96
CA THR A 324 11.61 24.92 -3.58
C THR A 324 10.71 26.02 -3.05
N GLU A 325 10.82 27.24 -3.57
CA GLU A 325 10.01 28.39 -3.16
C GLU A 325 8.60 28.36 -3.77
N SER A 326 8.50 27.98 -5.06
CA SER A 326 7.20 27.89 -5.75
C SER A 326 6.57 26.50 -5.69
N GLY A 327 7.36 25.45 -5.47
CA GLY A 327 6.93 24.07 -5.57
C GLY A 327 6.71 23.60 -7.02
N LEU A 328 7.02 24.44 -8.01
CA LEU A 328 6.84 24.18 -9.45
C LEU A 328 8.18 23.84 -10.13
N LEU A 329 8.14 23.49 -11.41
CA LEU A 329 9.35 23.21 -12.18
C LEU A 329 10.24 24.47 -12.22
N ALA A 330 11.53 24.27 -11.98
CA ALA A 330 12.49 25.37 -12.00
C ALA A 330 12.69 25.89 -13.42
N THR A 331 12.98 27.19 -13.53
CA THR A 331 13.40 27.87 -14.76
C THR A 331 14.86 28.31 -14.63
N ASP A 332 15.44 28.76 -15.71
CA ASP A 332 16.79 29.33 -15.71
C ASP A 332 16.91 30.60 -14.82
N TYR A 333 15.78 31.19 -14.44
CA TYR A 333 15.72 32.36 -13.55
C TYR A 333 15.69 31.97 -12.06
N CYS A 334 15.45 30.68 -11.72
CA CYS A 334 15.46 30.24 -10.32
C CYS A 334 16.89 30.24 -9.78
N PRO A 335 17.12 30.89 -8.62
CA PRO A 335 18.43 30.86 -7.98
C PRO A 335 18.86 29.42 -7.67
N SER A 336 20.15 29.14 -7.80
CA SER A 336 20.67 27.77 -7.62
C SER A 336 20.37 27.19 -6.24
N TYR A 337 20.28 28.04 -5.21
CA TYR A 337 19.94 27.64 -3.84
C TYR A 337 18.47 27.22 -3.67
N SER A 338 17.60 27.67 -4.57
CA SER A 338 16.16 27.31 -4.56
C SER A 338 15.81 26.17 -5.54
N VAL A 339 16.80 25.54 -6.17
CA VAL A 339 16.57 24.47 -7.15
C VAL A 339 17.02 23.12 -6.57
N GLU A 340 16.11 22.19 -6.52
CA GLU A 340 16.39 20.80 -6.11
C GLU A 340 15.95 19.81 -7.19
N THR A 341 16.72 18.72 -7.32
CA THR A 341 16.28 17.57 -8.14
C THR A 341 15.28 16.74 -7.36
N ARG A 342 14.06 16.66 -7.87
CA ARG A 342 12.95 15.91 -7.27
C ARG A 342 12.33 14.94 -8.25
N GLY A 343 11.71 13.89 -7.70
CA GLY A 343 10.86 12.98 -8.48
C GLY A 343 9.44 13.54 -8.56
N ILE A 344 8.87 13.57 -9.75
CA ILE A 344 7.45 13.86 -9.96
C ILE A 344 6.76 12.69 -10.66
N VAL A 345 5.48 12.49 -10.39
CA VAL A 345 4.66 11.50 -11.10
C VAL A 345 4.13 12.12 -12.38
N LEU A 346 4.37 11.45 -13.51
CA LEU A 346 3.74 11.72 -14.81
C LEU A 346 3.07 10.44 -15.28
N ILE A 347 1.80 10.49 -15.63
CA ILE A 347 1.07 9.32 -16.15
C ILE A 347 1.45 9.15 -17.63
N PRO A 348 2.16 8.07 -18.00
CA PRO A 348 2.61 7.87 -19.37
C PRO A 348 1.43 7.50 -20.28
N ARG A 349 1.54 7.86 -21.57
CA ARG A 349 0.59 7.42 -22.59
C ARG A 349 0.50 5.89 -22.63
N GLY A 350 -0.71 5.36 -22.68
CA GLY A 350 -0.99 3.92 -22.61
C GLY A 350 -1.18 3.38 -21.18
N HIS A 351 -0.95 4.18 -20.14
CA HIS A 351 -1.36 3.82 -18.78
C HIS A 351 -2.88 3.91 -18.62
N PRO A 352 -3.56 2.98 -17.92
CA PRO A 352 -5.04 3.00 -17.80
C PRO A 352 -5.64 4.31 -17.27
N LEU A 353 -4.92 5.07 -16.44
CA LEU A 353 -5.37 6.38 -15.96
C LEU A 353 -5.22 7.50 -17.00
N TYR A 354 -4.44 7.30 -18.06
CA TYR A 354 -4.15 8.35 -19.05
C TYR A 354 -5.40 8.86 -19.74
N ASP A 355 -6.30 7.96 -20.10
CA ASP A 355 -7.54 8.29 -20.83
C ASP A 355 -8.56 9.02 -19.94
N TYR A 356 -8.36 8.99 -18.62
CA TYR A 356 -9.23 9.66 -17.66
C TYR A 356 -8.68 11.01 -17.16
N ILE A 357 -7.52 11.46 -17.62
CA ILE A 357 -6.90 12.71 -17.17
C ILE A 357 -7.82 13.91 -17.40
N ASP A 358 -8.45 14.03 -18.57
CA ASP A 358 -9.27 15.20 -18.92
C ASP A 358 -10.54 15.30 -18.07
N ALA A 359 -11.16 14.16 -17.77
CA ALA A 359 -12.41 14.11 -17.02
C ALA A 359 -12.22 14.04 -15.49
N TYR A 360 -11.08 13.51 -15.02
CA TYR A 360 -10.80 13.24 -13.59
C TYR A 360 -9.48 13.83 -13.12
N GLY A 361 -8.94 14.84 -13.81
CA GLY A 361 -7.63 15.42 -13.54
C GLY A 361 -7.47 15.89 -12.09
N ASP A 362 -8.43 16.59 -11.51
CA ASP A 362 -8.40 17.04 -10.10
C ASP A 362 -8.32 15.87 -9.13
N THR A 363 -9.08 14.80 -9.40
CA THR A 363 -9.01 13.58 -8.60
C THR A 363 -7.64 12.92 -8.71
N ILE A 364 -7.09 12.83 -9.92
CA ILE A 364 -5.78 12.23 -10.16
C ILE A 364 -4.68 13.04 -9.46
N ARG A 365 -4.67 14.37 -9.62
CA ARG A 365 -3.71 15.27 -8.93
C ARG A 365 -3.77 15.12 -7.42
N LYS A 366 -4.96 15.04 -6.85
CA LYS A 366 -5.14 14.83 -5.40
C LYS A 366 -4.38 13.62 -4.84
N TYR A 367 -4.27 12.53 -5.62
CA TYR A 367 -3.68 11.26 -5.13
C TYR A 367 -2.30 10.96 -5.69
N LEU A 368 -1.92 11.53 -6.83
CA LEU A 368 -0.65 11.26 -7.50
C LEU A 368 0.27 12.47 -7.57
N GLY A 369 -0.23 13.65 -7.18
CA GLY A 369 0.52 14.91 -7.21
C GLY A 369 0.19 15.78 -8.42
N GLU A 370 0.55 17.05 -8.30
CA GLU A 370 0.17 18.12 -9.25
C GLU A 370 0.59 17.82 -10.69
N PHE A 371 1.75 17.24 -10.88
CA PHE A 371 2.32 16.96 -12.20
C PHE A 371 1.74 15.72 -12.90
N ALA A 372 0.95 14.89 -12.18
CA ALA A 372 0.50 13.58 -12.69
C ALA A 372 -0.35 13.67 -13.97
N THR A 373 -0.96 14.82 -14.22
CA THR A 373 -1.89 15.03 -15.34
C THR A 373 -1.28 15.78 -16.53
N LEU A 374 0.02 16.07 -16.51
CA LEU A 374 0.68 16.75 -17.62
C LEU A 374 0.73 15.86 -18.86
N LYS A 375 0.16 16.35 -19.98
CA LYS A 375 0.09 15.66 -21.27
C LYS A 375 0.90 16.32 -22.37
N SER A 376 1.14 17.61 -22.26
CA SER A 376 1.74 18.42 -23.32
C SER A 376 2.75 19.43 -22.79
N THR A 377 3.52 20.02 -23.71
CA THR A 377 4.44 21.14 -23.40
C THR A 377 3.69 22.39 -22.89
N ASN A 378 2.43 22.57 -23.29
CA ASN A 378 1.61 23.69 -22.80
C ASN A 378 1.22 23.48 -21.34
N ASP A 379 0.92 22.24 -20.93
CA ASP A 379 0.65 21.91 -19.52
C ASP A 379 1.90 22.17 -18.67
N ILE A 380 3.09 21.82 -19.18
CA ILE A 380 4.37 22.09 -18.51
C ILE A 380 4.58 23.58 -18.32
N ALA A 381 4.31 24.43 -19.33
CA ALA A 381 4.49 25.87 -19.26
C ALA A 381 3.67 26.52 -18.14
N ASN A 382 2.52 25.95 -17.77
CA ASN A 382 1.70 26.42 -16.66
C ASN A 382 2.18 25.91 -15.29
N HIS A 383 3.14 24.99 -15.25
CA HIS A 383 3.68 24.36 -14.04
C HIS A 383 5.15 24.73 -13.79
N ILE A 384 5.68 25.77 -14.47
CA ILE A 384 6.99 26.34 -14.19
C ILE A 384 6.90 27.41 -13.12
N CYS A 385 8.01 27.65 -12.46
CA CYS A 385 8.15 28.72 -11.47
C CYS A 385 7.72 30.07 -12.04
N GLN A 386 6.79 30.73 -11.36
CA GLN A 386 6.25 32.03 -11.74
C GLN A 386 6.76 33.18 -10.83
N ILE A 387 7.48 32.85 -9.76
CA ILE A 387 7.99 33.83 -8.82
C ILE A 387 9.41 34.32 -9.19
N HIS A 388 10.12 33.55 -10.02
CA HIS A 388 11.43 33.89 -10.55
C HIS A 388 11.33 34.14 -12.05
N ASP A 389 11.43 35.37 -12.45
CA ASP A 389 11.50 35.84 -13.83
C ASP A 389 12.80 36.59 -14.10
N ALA A 390 12.97 37.06 -15.31
CA ALA A 390 14.18 37.85 -15.69
C ALA A 390 14.38 39.10 -14.83
N TYR A 391 13.31 39.72 -14.34
CA TYR A 391 13.37 40.92 -13.51
C TYR A 391 13.78 40.55 -12.07
N THR A 392 13.17 39.57 -11.46
CA THR A 392 13.53 39.09 -10.11
C THR A 392 14.94 38.47 -10.08
N ALA A 393 15.32 37.74 -11.12
CA ALA A 393 16.68 37.19 -11.27
C ALA A 393 17.75 38.32 -11.38
N ALA A 394 17.42 39.42 -12.03
CA ALA A 394 18.33 40.58 -12.15
C ALA A 394 18.51 41.34 -10.82
N GLN A 395 17.53 41.19 -9.89
CA GLN A 395 17.60 41.86 -8.58
C GLN A 395 18.23 41.01 -7.45
N GLN A 396 18.18 39.66 -7.56
CA GLN A 396 18.66 38.77 -6.51
C GLN A 396 20.17 38.42 -6.49
N PRO A 397 20.95 38.46 -7.57
CA PRO A 397 22.29 37.89 -7.55
C PRO A 397 23.32 38.65 -6.74
N SER A 398 23.18 39.97 -6.58
CA SER A 398 24.23 40.78 -5.91
C SER A 398 24.21 40.58 -4.39
N ASP A 399 23.03 40.54 -3.77
CA ASP A 399 22.96 40.63 -2.31
C ASP A 399 23.19 39.26 -1.62
N LEU A 400 22.62 38.17 -2.13
CA LEU A 400 22.89 36.85 -1.55
C LEU A 400 24.30 36.33 -1.84
N GLN A 401 24.82 36.54 -3.06
CA GLN A 401 26.23 36.23 -3.37
C GLN A 401 27.19 37.09 -2.57
N ASN A 402 26.86 38.36 -2.40
CA ASN A 402 27.66 39.29 -1.61
C ASN A 402 27.66 38.89 -0.13
N ILE A 403 26.47 38.55 0.47
CA ILE A 403 26.41 38.16 1.89
C ILE A 403 27.07 36.81 2.13
N VAL A 404 26.95 35.83 1.21
CA VAL A 404 27.63 34.53 1.29
C VAL A 404 29.15 34.69 1.20
N SER A 405 29.62 35.51 0.27
CA SER A 405 31.04 35.84 0.14
C SER A 405 31.57 36.56 1.38
N ASP A 406 30.83 37.57 1.86
CA ASP A 406 31.14 38.30 3.06
C ASP A 406 31.18 37.43 4.32
N ALA A 407 30.17 36.56 4.49
CA ALA A 407 30.09 35.57 5.56
C ALA A 407 31.30 34.64 5.57
N SER A 408 31.66 34.10 4.41
CA SER A 408 32.76 33.16 4.26
C SER A 408 34.11 33.85 4.58
N ASN A 409 34.30 35.07 4.07
CA ASN A 409 35.49 35.86 4.35
C ASN A 409 35.59 36.30 5.84
N LEU A 410 34.43 36.64 6.43
CA LEU A 410 34.38 37.01 7.84
C LEU A 410 34.72 35.83 8.75
N VAL A 411 34.20 34.64 8.47
CA VAL A 411 34.54 33.42 9.21
C VAL A 411 36.03 33.12 9.13
N TYR A 412 36.61 33.18 7.93
CA TYR A 412 38.07 33.02 7.75
C TYR A 412 38.87 34.03 8.55
N THR A 413 38.52 35.34 8.43
CA THR A 413 39.15 36.43 9.17
C THR A 413 39.02 36.26 10.69
N ALA A 414 37.83 35.85 11.17
CA ALA A 414 37.58 35.60 12.58
C ALA A 414 38.50 34.53 13.16
N TYR A 415 38.69 33.43 12.45
CA TYR A 415 39.63 32.38 12.88
C TYR A 415 41.08 32.89 12.97
N GLN A 416 41.52 33.72 12.02
CA GLN A 416 42.87 34.29 12.05
C GLN A 416 43.06 35.26 13.24
N LEU A 417 42.07 36.13 13.45
CA LEU A 417 42.12 37.11 14.54
C LEU A 417 42.10 36.43 15.92
N VAL A 418 41.22 35.47 16.13
CA VAL A 418 41.13 34.68 17.37
C VAL A 418 42.40 33.86 17.61
N GLY A 419 43.00 33.31 16.56
CA GLY A 419 44.24 32.55 16.63
C GLY A 419 45.45 33.40 16.97
N SER A 420 45.47 34.68 16.54
CA SER A 420 46.57 35.61 16.79
C SER A 420 46.41 36.46 18.07
N ALA A 421 45.36 36.26 18.86
CA ALA A 421 45.06 36.99 20.10
C ALA A 421 45.23 36.11 21.34
N PRO A 422 46.45 35.87 21.88
CA PRO A 422 46.71 35.01 23.01
C PRO A 422 46.04 35.49 24.29
N ASP A 423 45.86 36.77 24.47
CA ASP A 423 45.34 37.41 25.70
C ASP A 423 43.79 37.45 25.74
N LEU A 424 43.12 36.87 24.77
CA LEU A 424 41.66 36.81 24.74
C LEU A 424 41.14 35.89 25.84
N SER A 425 40.17 36.37 26.65
CA SER A 425 39.57 35.54 27.71
C SER A 425 38.90 34.30 27.12
N ASN A 426 38.87 33.21 27.90
CA ASN A 426 38.24 31.97 27.49
C ASN A 426 36.74 32.13 27.17
N ASP A 427 36.05 33.02 27.90
CA ASP A 427 34.63 33.31 27.66
C ASP A 427 34.39 34.05 26.35
N THR A 428 35.22 35.11 26.08
CA THR A 428 35.13 35.83 24.82
C THR A 428 35.46 34.94 23.63
N ARG A 429 36.49 34.09 23.75
CA ARG A 429 36.87 33.12 22.72
C ARG A 429 35.74 32.15 22.44
N ARG A 430 35.05 31.66 23.49
CA ARG A 430 33.89 30.78 23.34
C ARG A 430 32.71 31.47 22.64
N GLN A 431 32.40 32.71 23.00
CA GLN A 431 31.32 33.48 22.35
C GLN A 431 31.56 33.69 20.86
N ILE A 432 32.79 34.09 20.48
CA ILE A 432 33.18 34.26 19.08
C ILE A 432 33.07 32.91 18.32
N ASN A 433 33.59 31.80 18.88
CA ASN A 433 33.51 30.50 18.24
C ASN A 433 32.06 30.02 18.08
N THR A 434 31.17 30.35 19.01
CA THR A 434 29.73 30.06 18.87
C THR A 434 29.11 30.86 17.72
N ALA A 435 29.47 32.15 17.58
CA ALA A 435 29.02 33.00 16.49
C ALA A 435 29.57 32.52 15.12
N ILE A 436 30.83 32.11 15.06
CA ILE A 436 31.45 31.51 13.86
C ILE A 436 30.66 30.26 13.45
N SER A 437 30.41 29.36 14.40
CA SER A 437 29.65 28.10 14.14
C SER A 437 28.25 28.37 13.66
N ALA A 438 27.57 29.41 14.15
CA ALA A 438 26.23 29.79 13.68
C ALA A 438 26.27 30.24 12.19
N VAL A 439 27.25 31.06 11.80
CA VAL A 439 27.42 31.45 10.39
C VAL A 439 27.74 30.27 9.52
N GLN A 440 28.65 29.38 9.94
CA GLN A 440 28.99 28.16 9.18
C GLN A 440 27.80 27.21 9.00
N THR A 441 27.01 27.06 10.04
CA THR A 441 25.80 26.24 9.96
C THR A 441 24.85 26.78 8.92
N LEU A 442 24.60 28.10 8.91
CA LEU A 442 23.72 28.73 7.93
C LEU A 442 24.28 28.66 6.50
N LEU A 443 25.61 28.80 6.32
CA LEU A 443 26.28 28.62 5.03
C LEU A 443 26.16 27.15 4.49
N SER A 444 25.97 26.18 5.36
CA SER A 444 25.83 24.78 4.97
C SER A 444 24.39 24.36 4.65
N LEU A 445 23.41 25.23 4.94
CA LEU A 445 22.01 24.98 4.61
C LEU A 445 21.74 25.17 3.12
N SER A 446 20.76 24.44 2.63
CA SER A 446 20.24 24.61 1.28
C SER A 446 18.71 24.52 1.34
N PRO A 447 17.96 25.56 1.02
CA PRO A 447 18.44 26.93 0.63
C PRO A 447 19.04 27.71 1.79
N ILE A 448 19.89 28.71 1.46
CA ILE A 448 20.42 29.64 2.43
C ILE A 448 19.38 30.77 2.64
N ASP A 449 18.94 30.94 3.89
CA ASP A 449 18.08 32.07 4.24
C ASP A 449 18.92 33.34 4.41
N TYR A 450 18.72 34.33 3.52
CA TYR A 450 19.43 35.62 3.52
C TYR A 450 19.33 36.33 4.86
N THR A 451 18.11 36.45 5.42
CA THR A 451 17.87 37.22 6.65
C THR A 451 18.55 36.59 7.87
N SER A 452 18.48 35.27 7.97
CA SER A 452 19.17 34.53 9.05
C SER A 452 20.71 34.65 8.92
N LEU A 453 21.21 34.53 7.69
CA LEU A 453 22.66 34.67 7.43
C LEU A 453 23.15 36.08 7.71
N GLU A 454 22.44 37.13 7.27
CA GLU A 454 22.74 38.53 7.55
C GLU A 454 22.76 38.79 9.05
N GLY A 455 21.77 38.29 9.80
CA GLY A 455 21.72 38.40 11.26
C GLY A 455 22.92 37.74 11.95
N ALA A 456 23.28 36.53 11.51
CA ALA A 456 24.44 35.83 12.06
C ALA A 456 25.76 36.49 11.75
N VAL A 457 25.94 37.03 10.54
CA VAL A 457 27.12 37.83 10.14
C VAL A 457 27.22 39.07 10.98
N SER A 458 26.13 39.83 11.17
CA SER A 458 26.05 40.99 12.03
C SER A 458 26.44 40.68 13.48
N ASN A 459 25.92 39.57 14.02
CA ASN A 459 26.29 39.11 15.37
C ASN A 459 27.79 38.78 15.47
N LEU A 460 28.37 38.06 14.51
CA LEU A 460 29.80 37.73 14.52
C LEU A 460 30.67 38.99 14.46
N ARG A 461 30.33 39.98 13.64
CA ARG A 461 31.01 41.26 13.60
C ARG A 461 30.96 41.97 14.96
N SER A 462 29.78 42.03 15.57
CA SER A 462 29.62 42.67 16.90
C SER A 462 30.46 41.98 17.98
N GLN A 463 30.57 40.68 17.97
CA GLN A 463 31.41 39.91 18.90
C GLN A 463 32.91 40.20 18.68
N LEU A 464 33.36 40.32 17.42
CA LEU A 464 34.75 40.65 17.10
C LEU A 464 35.08 42.08 17.48
N GLN A 465 34.17 43.03 17.26
CA GLN A 465 34.34 44.42 17.67
C GLN A 465 34.39 44.57 19.21
N ALA A 466 33.48 43.91 19.93
CA ALA A 466 33.47 43.89 21.38
C ALA A 466 34.75 43.29 21.99
N ALA A 467 35.39 42.38 21.27
CA ALA A 467 36.68 41.81 21.64
C ALA A 467 37.90 42.66 21.25
N GLY A 468 37.69 43.79 20.56
CA GLY A 468 38.77 44.65 20.07
C GLY A 468 39.61 44.03 18.94
N LEU A 469 39.01 43.06 18.21
CA LEU A 469 39.67 42.36 17.10
C LEU A 469 39.36 42.93 15.73
N MET A 470 38.33 43.78 15.61
CA MET A 470 37.95 44.54 14.41
C MET A 470 37.59 45.97 14.72
#